data_cb659e3571a6da9994e553badf6da123
#
_entry.id   cb659e3571a6da9994e553badf6da123
#
_cell.length_a   1.000
_cell.length_b   1.000
_cell.length_c   1.000
_cell.angle_alpha   90.00
_cell.angle_beta   90.00
_cell.angle_gamma   90.00
#
_symmetry.space_group_name_H-M   'P 1'
#
loop_
_entity.id
_entity.type
_entity.pdbx_description
1 polymer ?
#
loop_
_entity_poly.entity_id
_entity_poly.type
_entity_poly.pdbx_seq_one_letter_code
_entity_poly.pdbx_strand_id
1 'polypeptide(L)'
;MKTCMNNPIIQQKFQDLQQKALKNIQGIDWEKPIYIFVTPNEYIGTVASVTDEKLLASSLQNLPTNWKPTKSNIDEDATWNSLKNGWQIAYKKHAILLMGPGNQQEAGTIRQTMREILNEDYDESFMSTPFYDELNQLKGDLNMISHINVLPIPYNTFMKLQLPENVSAQQTYLCSEIKIYQNKLCIQNTLNSNDKEAEKILEQQVTPQLTHFESFINTNNGIILYMHTYGEKLLHILREDPNFRAMLAGMNQVIDADLILRSIKGEALLQIQNFSESEVPTFTLQAQLANQNFMEKFPDWQKSAQKKKDMFIRPTHEGYHISYKNQHFFLNAGNNQLLLSSNAQIQCPKVKNSPHIMQSVTYMSINFDKLWRSSTNIQKNNSTNFIQSISEQLKSLEFKAKNCKKSTIDIYFR
;
A
#
# COMPACT_ATOMS: atom_id res chain seq x y z
N MET A 1 27.76 2.68 -3.71
CA MET A 1 27.00 1.41 -3.47
C MET A 1 27.70 0.42 -2.52
N LYS A 2 28.72 0.85 -1.79
CA LYS A 2 29.50 -0.05 -0.91
C LYS A 2 28.97 -0.25 0.51
N THR A 3 27.89 0.42 0.93
CA THR A 3 27.52 0.48 2.35
C THR A 3 26.08 0.06 2.68
N CYS A 4 25.25 -0.34 1.73
CA CYS A 4 23.80 -0.43 1.97
C CYS A 4 23.19 -1.83 2.08
N MET A 5 23.96 -2.89 1.98
CA MET A 5 23.40 -4.26 1.98
C MET A 5 24.03 -5.14 3.05
N ASN A 6 23.61 -4.95 4.29
CA ASN A 6 24.00 -5.85 5.38
C ASN A 6 23.08 -7.08 5.56
N ASN A 7 22.08 -7.27 4.69
CA ASN A 7 21.24 -8.45 4.71
C ASN A 7 21.81 -9.53 3.78
N PRO A 8 22.29 -10.66 4.28
CA PRO A 8 22.92 -11.71 3.46
C PRO A 8 21.95 -12.28 2.41
N ILE A 9 20.64 -12.32 2.66
CA ILE A 9 19.63 -12.81 1.71
C ILE A 9 19.39 -11.77 0.61
N ILE A 10 19.31 -10.50 0.96
CA ILE A 10 19.19 -9.41 -0.01
C ILE A 10 20.52 -9.22 -0.73
N GLN A 11 21.66 -9.30 -0.03
CA GLN A 11 22.98 -9.32 -0.63
C GLN A 11 23.15 -10.50 -1.59
N GLN A 12 22.72 -11.69 -1.20
CA GLN A 12 22.86 -12.88 -2.02
C GLN A 12 21.90 -12.84 -3.23
N LYS A 13 20.64 -12.42 -3.05
CA LYS A 13 19.70 -12.19 -4.18
C LYS A 13 20.14 -11.03 -5.08
N PHE A 14 20.65 -9.95 -4.50
CA PHE A 14 21.17 -8.83 -5.27
C PHE A 14 22.54 -9.16 -5.89
N GLN A 15 23.39 -9.91 -5.21
CA GLN A 15 24.61 -10.48 -5.78
C GLN A 15 24.31 -11.54 -6.85
N ASP A 16 23.27 -12.36 -6.67
CA ASP A 16 22.80 -13.30 -7.69
C ASP A 16 22.19 -12.58 -8.89
N LEU A 17 21.42 -11.49 -8.65
CA LEU A 17 20.94 -10.58 -9.70
C LEU A 17 22.09 -9.80 -10.34
N GLN A 18 23.01 -9.24 -9.53
CA GLN A 18 24.22 -8.60 -10.03
C GLN A 18 25.15 -9.59 -10.73
N GLN A 19 25.34 -10.77 -10.18
CA GLN A 19 26.21 -11.80 -10.80
C GLN A 19 25.60 -12.39 -12.06
N LYS A 20 24.27 -12.54 -12.13
CA LYS A 20 23.60 -13.16 -13.28
C LYS A 20 23.15 -12.18 -14.35
N ALA A 21 22.82 -10.92 -14.01
CA ALA A 21 22.30 -9.97 -14.97
C ALA A 21 23.07 -8.63 -15.02
N LEU A 22 23.51 -8.08 -13.90
CA LEU A 22 24.06 -6.72 -13.83
C LEU A 22 25.60 -6.68 -13.87
N LYS A 23 26.32 -7.65 -13.31
CA LYS A 23 27.79 -7.70 -13.46
C LYS A 23 28.27 -7.81 -14.90
N ASN A 24 27.40 -8.29 -15.77
CA ASN A 24 27.72 -8.43 -17.19
C ASN A 24 27.34 -7.21 -18.04
N ILE A 25 26.62 -6.23 -17.48
CA ILE A 25 26.30 -4.98 -18.20
C ILE A 25 27.39 -3.96 -17.90
N GLN A 26 28.40 -3.93 -18.75
CA GLN A 26 29.43 -2.90 -18.74
C GLN A 26 28.92 -1.65 -19.47
N GLY A 27 29.54 -0.51 -19.24
CA GLY A 27 29.19 0.73 -19.89
C GLY A 27 28.12 1.56 -19.16
N ILE A 28 27.54 1.08 -18.04
CA ILE A 28 26.66 1.86 -17.14
C ILE A 28 27.52 2.45 -16.01
N ASP A 29 27.22 3.70 -15.65
CA ASP A 29 27.80 4.38 -14.49
C ASP A 29 27.03 3.98 -13.21
N TRP A 30 27.48 2.94 -12.56
CA TRP A 30 26.87 2.42 -11.34
C TRP A 30 27.12 3.30 -10.09
N GLU A 31 27.93 4.34 -10.19
CA GLU A 31 28.17 5.30 -9.11
C GLU A 31 27.13 6.41 -9.10
N LYS A 32 26.45 6.63 -10.23
CA LYS A 32 25.35 7.59 -10.35
C LYS A 32 24.01 6.99 -9.99
N PRO A 33 23.05 7.84 -9.61
CA PRO A 33 21.67 7.39 -9.36
C PRO A 33 21.06 6.74 -10.60
N ILE A 34 20.23 5.71 -10.34
CA ILE A 34 19.30 5.13 -11.30
C ILE A 34 17.92 5.64 -10.96
N TYR A 35 17.24 6.24 -11.92
CA TYR A 35 15.89 6.75 -11.74
C TYR A 35 14.89 5.75 -12.29
N ILE A 36 13.87 5.42 -11.50
CA ILE A 36 12.72 4.60 -11.90
C ILE A 36 11.48 5.48 -11.82
N PHE A 37 10.67 5.49 -12.85
CA PHE A 37 9.46 6.29 -12.93
C PHE A 37 8.32 5.51 -13.57
N VAL A 38 7.10 6.01 -13.39
CA VAL A 38 5.90 5.47 -14.04
C VAL A 38 5.31 6.59 -14.91
N THR A 39 5.02 6.28 -16.15
CA THR A 39 4.38 7.23 -17.08
C THR A 39 2.88 7.32 -16.82
N PRO A 40 2.18 8.37 -17.34
CA PRO A 40 0.71 8.45 -17.27
C PRO A 40 -0.01 7.24 -17.89
N ASN A 41 0.61 6.57 -18.85
CA ASN A 41 0.10 5.35 -19.48
C ASN A 41 0.50 4.06 -18.75
N GLU A 42 0.94 4.19 -17.49
CA GLU A 42 1.33 3.07 -16.58
C GLU A 42 2.55 2.25 -17.03
N TYR A 43 3.34 2.73 -17.99
CA TYR A 43 4.61 2.09 -18.32
C TYR A 43 5.68 2.43 -17.27
N ILE A 44 6.47 1.42 -16.90
CA ILE A 44 7.62 1.61 -16.01
C ILE A 44 8.80 2.03 -16.86
N GLY A 45 9.42 3.15 -16.53
CA GLY A 45 10.66 3.64 -17.14
C GLY A 45 11.82 3.55 -16.15
N THR A 46 13.02 3.30 -16.67
CA THR A 46 14.26 3.30 -15.90
C THR A 46 15.33 4.03 -16.69
N VAL A 47 15.93 5.06 -16.08
CA VAL A 47 17.03 5.84 -16.66
C VAL A 47 18.31 5.63 -15.85
N ALA A 48 19.42 5.38 -16.53
CA ALA A 48 20.74 5.31 -15.94
C ALA A 48 21.78 6.05 -16.82
N SER A 49 22.87 6.49 -16.17
CA SER A 49 23.99 7.11 -16.88
C SER A 49 24.84 6.08 -17.60
N VAL A 50 25.33 6.41 -18.78
CA VAL A 50 26.23 5.58 -19.62
C VAL A 50 27.62 6.20 -19.60
N THR A 51 28.63 5.36 -19.34
CA THR A 51 30.06 5.74 -19.40
C THR A 51 30.68 5.37 -20.75
N ASP A 52 30.25 4.24 -21.35
CA ASP A 52 30.77 3.75 -22.62
C ASP A 52 29.66 3.01 -23.41
N GLU A 53 29.24 3.60 -24.53
CA GLU A 53 28.19 3.04 -25.39
C GLU A 53 28.62 1.74 -26.09
N LYS A 54 29.91 1.59 -26.41
CA LYS A 54 30.41 0.38 -27.11
C LYS A 54 30.43 -0.81 -26.19
N LEU A 55 30.85 -0.59 -24.92
CA LEU A 55 30.81 -1.62 -23.90
C LEU A 55 29.37 -1.98 -23.54
N LEU A 56 28.47 -0.98 -23.47
CA LEU A 56 27.05 -1.19 -23.26
C LEU A 56 26.42 -2.02 -24.39
N ALA A 57 26.65 -1.65 -25.65
CA ALA A 57 26.14 -2.40 -26.81
C ALA A 57 26.59 -3.86 -26.79
N SER A 58 27.88 -4.10 -26.51
CA SER A 58 28.45 -5.46 -26.40
C SER A 58 27.80 -6.24 -25.24
N SER A 59 27.60 -5.60 -24.09
CA SER A 59 26.98 -6.22 -22.90
C SER A 59 25.53 -6.60 -23.14
N LEU A 60 24.75 -5.74 -23.83
CA LEU A 60 23.35 -6.02 -24.16
C LEU A 60 23.21 -7.25 -25.08
N GLN A 61 24.15 -7.48 -25.98
CA GLN A 61 24.16 -8.69 -26.84
C GLN A 61 24.42 -9.99 -26.05
N ASN A 62 25.06 -9.88 -24.90
CA ASN A 62 25.39 -11.02 -24.03
C ASN A 62 24.34 -11.31 -22.95
N LEU A 63 23.21 -10.59 -22.95
CA LEU A 63 22.10 -10.83 -22.02
C LEU A 63 21.48 -12.21 -22.24
N PRO A 64 20.87 -12.80 -21.18
CA PRO A 64 20.09 -14.04 -21.30
C PRO A 64 19.02 -13.95 -22.38
N THR A 65 18.65 -15.08 -22.98
CA THR A 65 17.77 -15.17 -24.16
C THR A 65 16.46 -14.37 -24.04
N ASN A 66 15.90 -14.27 -22.83
CA ASN A 66 14.65 -13.51 -22.58
C ASN A 66 14.86 -11.98 -22.56
N TRP A 67 16.08 -11.52 -22.34
CA TRP A 67 16.49 -10.12 -22.27
C TRP A 67 17.38 -9.70 -23.43
N LYS A 68 17.63 -10.63 -24.33
CA LYS A 68 18.48 -10.36 -25.51
C LYS A 68 17.71 -9.50 -26.51
N PRO A 69 18.31 -8.38 -27.00
CA PRO A 69 17.71 -7.56 -28.03
C PRO A 69 17.38 -8.36 -29.29
N THR A 70 16.21 -8.13 -29.86
CA THR A 70 15.76 -8.81 -31.09
C THR A 70 16.26 -8.14 -32.34
N LYS A 71 16.30 -6.80 -32.35
CA LYS A 71 16.83 -5.98 -33.44
C LYS A 71 17.39 -4.69 -32.84
N SER A 72 18.55 -4.28 -33.31
CA SER A 72 19.10 -2.95 -33.07
C SER A 72 18.81 -2.06 -34.30
N ASN A 73 18.32 -0.86 -34.07
CA ASN A 73 18.14 0.16 -35.10
C ASN A 73 18.69 1.48 -34.57
N ILE A 74 19.31 2.26 -35.43
CA ILE A 74 19.80 3.60 -35.09
C ILE A 74 18.83 4.60 -35.72
N ASP A 75 18.28 5.46 -34.90
CA ASP A 75 17.33 6.48 -35.28
C ASP A 75 17.54 7.72 -34.38
N GLU A 76 17.66 8.91 -35.01
CA GLU A 76 17.87 10.20 -34.32
C GLU A 76 19.03 10.16 -33.29
N ASP A 77 20.18 9.65 -33.66
CA ASP A 77 21.37 9.50 -32.81
C ASP A 77 21.19 8.59 -31.60
N ALA A 78 20.08 7.86 -31.45
CA ALA A 78 19.88 6.88 -30.44
C ALA A 78 19.89 5.46 -31.01
N THR A 79 20.40 4.51 -30.23
CA THR A 79 20.35 3.09 -30.56
C THR A 79 19.14 2.46 -29.86
N TRP A 80 18.25 1.88 -30.66
CA TRP A 80 16.97 1.30 -30.23
C TRP A 80 17.02 -0.23 -30.25
N ASN A 81 16.50 -0.86 -29.20
CA ASN A 81 16.43 -2.30 -29.09
C ASN A 81 15.07 -2.70 -28.53
N SER A 82 14.47 -3.76 -29.09
CA SER A 82 13.27 -4.37 -28.52
C SER A 82 13.65 -5.68 -27.84
N LEU A 83 13.06 -5.93 -26.67
CA LEU A 83 13.21 -7.17 -25.93
C LEU A 83 11.99 -8.08 -26.17
N LYS A 84 12.19 -9.41 -26.08
CA LYS A 84 11.12 -10.39 -26.32
C LYS A 84 9.93 -10.29 -25.34
N ASN A 85 10.16 -9.75 -24.16
CA ASN A 85 9.16 -9.61 -23.09
C ASN A 85 8.39 -8.27 -23.14
N GLY A 86 8.42 -7.56 -24.28
CA GLY A 86 7.68 -6.30 -24.47
C GLY A 86 8.36 -5.04 -23.94
N TRP A 87 9.58 -5.16 -23.43
CA TRP A 87 10.39 -3.99 -23.05
C TRP A 87 11.12 -3.40 -24.24
N GLN A 88 11.33 -2.08 -24.21
CA GLN A 88 12.11 -1.32 -25.17
C GLN A 88 13.34 -0.75 -24.46
N ILE A 89 14.48 -0.75 -25.13
CA ILE A 89 15.71 -0.08 -24.68
C ILE A 89 16.07 0.97 -25.71
N ALA A 90 16.41 2.15 -25.25
CA ALA A 90 17.08 3.18 -26.07
C ALA A 90 18.29 3.71 -25.31
N TYR A 91 19.39 3.98 -26.00
CA TYR A 91 20.54 4.65 -25.41
C TYR A 91 21.15 5.65 -26.39
N LYS A 92 21.59 6.79 -25.85
CA LYS A 92 22.14 7.93 -26.57
C LYS A 92 23.19 8.59 -25.69
N LYS A 93 24.42 8.77 -26.24
CA LYS A 93 25.53 9.45 -25.56
C LYS A 93 25.76 8.98 -24.11
N HIS A 94 25.13 9.64 -23.14
CA HIS A 94 25.38 9.45 -21.72
C HIS A 94 24.22 8.85 -20.95
N ALA A 95 23.15 8.42 -21.62
CA ALA A 95 21.95 7.87 -20.99
C ALA A 95 21.46 6.60 -21.66
N ILE A 96 20.96 5.68 -20.85
CA ILE A 96 20.16 4.52 -21.27
C ILE A 96 18.78 4.64 -20.66
N LEU A 97 17.76 4.40 -21.46
CA LEU A 97 16.36 4.34 -21.06
C LEU A 97 15.79 2.95 -21.38
N LEU A 98 15.24 2.29 -20.36
CA LEU A 98 14.48 1.05 -20.46
C LEU A 98 13.03 1.36 -20.13
N MET A 99 12.06 0.95 -20.95
CA MET A 99 10.64 1.20 -20.72
C MET A 99 9.77 0.02 -21.15
N GLY A 100 8.71 -0.25 -20.39
CA GLY A 100 7.75 -1.32 -20.63
C GLY A 100 7.14 -1.84 -19.31
N PRO A 101 6.57 -3.09 -19.30
CA PRO A 101 6.34 -3.90 -20.50
C PRO A 101 5.16 -3.39 -21.32
N GLY A 102 5.15 -3.72 -22.62
CA GLY A 102 4.02 -3.46 -23.50
C GLY A 102 3.83 -4.61 -24.50
N ASN A 103 2.63 -4.70 -25.06
CA ASN A 103 2.36 -5.62 -26.16
C ASN A 103 2.85 -5.06 -27.52
N GLN A 104 2.69 -5.80 -28.61
CA GLN A 104 3.14 -5.39 -29.93
C GLN A 104 2.48 -4.08 -30.43
N GLN A 105 1.22 -3.84 -30.05
CA GLN A 105 0.48 -2.63 -30.45
C GLN A 105 0.96 -1.41 -29.69
N GLU A 106 1.39 -1.58 -28.46
CA GLU A 106 1.89 -0.53 -27.56
C GLU A 106 3.37 -0.17 -27.81
N ALA A 107 4.12 -1.02 -28.51
CA ALA A 107 5.54 -0.78 -28.77
C ALA A 107 5.82 0.56 -29.48
N GLY A 108 4.92 1.00 -30.35
CA GLY A 108 4.98 2.31 -31.01
C GLY A 108 4.82 3.47 -30.02
N THR A 109 3.83 3.39 -29.15
CA THR A 109 3.54 4.38 -28.11
C THR A 109 4.70 4.48 -27.11
N ILE A 110 5.22 3.33 -26.65
CA ILE A 110 6.37 3.28 -25.73
C ILE A 110 7.57 3.98 -26.38
N ARG A 111 7.89 3.68 -27.62
CA ARG A 111 9.00 4.32 -28.34
C ARG A 111 8.81 5.82 -28.51
N GLN A 112 7.57 6.26 -28.79
CA GLN A 112 7.28 7.68 -28.89
C GLN A 112 7.53 8.39 -27.54
N THR A 113 7.01 7.86 -26.45
CA THR A 113 7.26 8.40 -25.09
C THR A 113 8.74 8.39 -24.74
N MET A 114 9.48 7.31 -25.07
CA MET A 114 10.93 7.27 -24.85
C MET A 114 11.68 8.31 -25.67
N ARG A 115 11.24 8.58 -26.90
CA ARG A 115 11.83 9.60 -27.77
C ARG A 115 11.62 11.00 -27.20
N GLU A 116 10.43 11.29 -26.70
CA GLU A 116 10.11 12.53 -26.00
C GLU A 116 11.03 12.72 -24.80
N ILE A 117 11.16 11.73 -23.93
CA ILE A 117 12.04 11.79 -22.73
C ILE A 117 13.53 11.96 -23.11
N LEU A 118 14.02 11.27 -24.15
CA LEU A 118 15.42 11.35 -24.55
C LEU A 118 15.79 12.68 -25.23
N ASN A 119 14.81 13.41 -25.75
CA ASN A 119 14.97 14.67 -26.43
C ASN A 119 14.45 15.88 -25.63
N GLU A 120 13.98 15.66 -24.38
CA GLU A 120 13.58 16.75 -23.47
C GLU A 120 14.75 17.73 -23.25
N ASP A 121 14.47 19.01 -23.39
CA ASP A 121 15.36 20.07 -22.94
C ASP A 121 15.35 20.16 -21.40
N TYR A 122 16.39 20.77 -20.83
CA TYR A 122 16.50 20.87 -19.35
C TYR A 122 15.26 21.50 -18.71
N ASP A 123 14.72 22.56 -19.31
CA ASP A 123 13.59 23.31 -18.76
C ASP A 123 12.27 22.52 -18.76
N GLU A 124 12.15 21.51 -19.58
CA GLU A 124 10.99 20.62 -19.65
C GLU A 124 11.19 19.32 -18.87
N SER A 125 12.42 19.04 -18.45
CA SER A 125 12.79 17.79 -17.78
C SER A 125 12.40 17.77 -16.31
N PHE A 126 12.30 16.56 -15.74
CA PHE A 126 12.12 16.37 -14.30
C PHE A 126 13.19 17.11 -13.47
N MET A 127 14.39 17.28 -14.00
CA MET A 127 15.50 17.96 -13.32
C MET A 127 15.25 19.46 -13.06
N SER A 128 14.38 20.11 -13.84
CA SER A 128 13.99 21.50 -13.64
C SER A 128 12.86 21.68 -12.61
N THR A 129 12.30 20.59 -12.12
CA THR A 129 11.16 20.64 -11.19
C THR A 129 11.62 20.70 -9.72
N PRO A 130 10.84 21.34 -8.83
CA PRO A 130 11.10 21.31 -7.39
C PRO A 130 11.15 19.87 -6.81
N PHE A 131 10.47 18.92 -7.44
CA PHE A 131 10.48 17.52 -7.05
C PHE A 131 11.84 16.85 -7.17
N TYR A 132 12.66 17.27 -8.15
CA TYR A 132 14.02 16.78 -8.29
C TYR A 132 14.90 17.23 -7.13
N ASP A 133 14.80 18.50 -6.73
CA ASP A 133 15.55 19.04 -5.60
C ASP A 133 15.14 18.36 -4.29
N GLU A 134 13.85 18.13 -4.09
CA GLU A 134 13.34 17.40 -2.92
C GLU A 134 13.84 15.95 -2.92
N LEU A 135 13.78 15.25 -4.05
CA LEU A 135 14.26 13.88 -4.17
C LEU A 135 15.75 13.76 -3.80
N ASN A 136 16.57 14.74 -4.22
CA ASN A 136 18.01 14.76 -3.94
C ASN A 136 18.34 15.10 -2.47
N GLN A 137 17.42 15.72 -1.74
CA GLN A 137 17.59 16.02 -0.31
C GLN A 137 17.32 14.80 0.57
N LEU A 138 16.60 13.79 0.06
CA LEU A 138 16.31 12.57 0.78
C LEU A 138 17.59 11.73 0.97
N LYS A 139 17.72 11.11 2.15
CA LYS A 139 18.93 10.39 2.59
C LYS A 139 18.72 8.90 2.82
N GLY A 140 17.73 8.32 2.16
CA GLY A 140 17.48 6.88 2.14
C GLY A 140 18.48 6.14 1.24
N ASP A 141 18.56 4.83 1.37
CA ASP A 141 19.23 3.94 0.43
C ASP A 141 18.49 3.89 -0.91
N LEU A 142 17.16 4.00 -0.86
CA LEU A 142 16.27 4.30 -1.97
C LEU A 142 15.38 5.48 -1.58
N ASN A 143 15.11 6.35 -2.53
CA ASN A 143 14.25 7.51 -2.32
C ASN A 143 13.12 7.50 -3.34
N MET A 144 11.94 7.96 -2.92
CA MET A 144 10.76 8.03 -3.77
C MET A 144 10.04 9.36 -3.56
N ILE A 145 9.56 9.94 -4.66
CA ILE A 145 8.57 11.00 -4.66
C ILE A 145 7.41 10.59 -5.55
N SER A 146 6.19 10.76 -5.10
CA SER A 146 5.00 10.33 -5.82
C SER A 146 3.75 11.06 -5.37
N HIS A 147 2.87 11.44 -6.28
CA HIS A 147 1.52 11.84 -5.90
C HIS A 147 0.77 10.68 -5.25
N ILE A 148 -0.06 10.98 -4.23
CA ILE A 148 -0.78 9.95 -3.48
C ILE A 148 -1.69 9.13 -4.40
N ASN A 149 -2.34 9.79 -5.37
CA ASN A 149 -3.33 9.14 -6.23
C ASN A 149 -2.75 8.08 -7.18
N VAL A 150 -1.45 8.15 -7.50
CA VAL A 150 -0.78 7.16 -8.37
C VAL A 150 -0.10 6.03 -7.59
N LEU A 151 -0.15 6.08 -6.27
CA LEU A 151 0.35 4.98 -5.45
C LEU A 151 -0.55 3.75 -5.59
N PRO A 152 0.00 2.53 -5.55
CA PRO A 152 -0.81 1.32 -5.65
C PRO A 152 -1.75 1.15 -4.45
N ILE A 153 -2.90 0.55 -4.68
CA ILE A 153 -3.83 0.09 -3.64
C ILE A 153 -3.20 -1.13 -2.93
N PRO A 154 -3.25 -1.25 -1.61
CA PRO A 154 -3.96 -0.40 -0.62
C PRO A 154 -3.16 0.79 -0.09
N TYR A 155 -1.95 1.03 -0.55
CA TYR A 155 -1.07 2.05 0.03
C TYR A 155 -1.63 3.48 -0.11
N ASN A 156 -2.18 3.83 -1.28
CA ASN A 156 -2.85 5.12 -1.48
C ASN A 156 -4.05 5.31 -0.52
N THR A 157 -4.79 4.24 -0.23
CA THR A 157 -5.91 4.24 0.71
C THR A 157 -5.47 4.68 2.11
N PHE A 158 -4.37 4.10 2.62
CA PHE A 158 -3.82 4.50 3.92
C PHE A 158 -3.33 5.93 3.93
N MET A 159 -2.67 6.39 2.87
CA MET A 159 -2.22 7.76 2.77
C MET A 159 -3.40 8.74 2.73
N LYS A 160 -4.46 8.43 1.97
CA LYS A 160 -5.69 9.23 1.93
C LYS A 160 -6.40 9.28 3.29
N LEU A 161 -6.45 8.17 4.03
CA LEU A 161 -7.03 8.13 5.38
C LEU A 161 -6.27 9.04 6.37
N GLN A 162 -4.96 9.18 6.18
CA GLN A 162 -4.11 10.03 7.02
C GLN A 162 -4.34 11.53 6.77
N LEU A 163 -4.77 11.93 5.55
CA LEU A 163 -4.96 13.34 5.20
C LEU A 163 -6.03 14.00 6.07
N PRO A 164 -5.89 15.29 6.43
CA PRO A 164 -6.98 16.09 6.95
C PRO A 164 -8.16 16.25 5.96
N GLU A 165 -9.38 16.50 6.46
CA GLU A 165 -10.56 16.64 5.60
C GLU A 165 -10.43 17.74 4.53
N ASN A 166 -9.73 18.83 4.87
CA ASN A 166 -9.56 20.00 4.00
C ASN A 166 -8.33 19.89 3.07
N VAL A 167 -7.66 18.74 3.01
CA VAL A 167 -6.47 18.52 2.18
C VAL A 167 -6.79 17.52 1.08
N SER A 168 -6.69 17.99 -0.17
CA SER A 168 -6.93 17.15 -1.34
C SER A 168 -5.77 16.21 -1.64
N ALA A 169 -6.07 14.92 -1.84
CA ALA A 169 -5.07 13.94 -2.29
C ALA A 169 -4.50 14.25 -3.68
N GLN A 170 -5.21 15.03 -4.51
CA GLN A 170 -4.72 15.43 -5.84
C GLN A 170 -3.58 16.45 -5.76
N GLN A 171 -3.58 17.28 -4.72
CA GLN A 171 -2.56 18.31 -4.49
C GLN A 171 -1.46 17.85 -3.54
N THR A 172 -1.51 16.58 -3.09
CA THR A 172 -0.61 16.04 -2.09
C THR A 172 0.30 14.99 -2.71
N TYR A 173 1.56 15.05 -2.36
CA TYR A 173 2.56 14.09 -2.76
C TYR A 173 3.34 13.55 -1.55
N LEU A 174 3.91 12.40 -1.74
CA LEU A 174 4.65 11.64 -0.74
C LEU A 174 6.13 11.65 -1.07
N CYS A 175 6.96 12.08 -0.13
CA CYS A 175 8.40 11.85 -0.12
C CYS A 175 8.71 10.69 0.81
N SER A 176 9.42 9.67 0.33
CA SER A 176 9.77 8.49 1.11
C SER A 176 11.27 8.24 1.09
N GLU A 177 11.85 8.07 2.27
CA GLU A 177 13.21 7.58 2.48
C GLU A 177 13.14 6.11 2.92
N ILE A 178 13.74 5.23 2.13
CA ILE A 178 13.77 3.80 2.39
C ILE A 178 15.16 3.42 2.85
N LYS A 179 15.28 2.87 4.04
CA LYS A 179 16.52 2.35 4.63
C LYS A 179 16.45 0.84 4.76
N ILE A 180 17.49 0.17 4.30
CA ILE A 180 17.60 -1.28 4.25
C ILE A 180 18.55 -1.74 5.35
N TYR A 181 18.02 -2.51 6.29
CA TYR A 181 18.77 -3.16 7.35
C TYR A 181 18.84 -4.67 7.10
N GLN A 182 19.60 -5.39 7.89
CA GLN A 182 19.81 -6.84 7.70
C GLN A 182 18.51 -7.66 7.57
N ASN A 183 17.53 -7.40 8.46
CA ASN A 183 16.26 -8.11 8.50
C ASN A 183 15.05 -7.18 8.52
N LYS A 184 15.24 -5.90 8.16
CA LYS A 184 14.20 -4.88 8.23
C LYS A 184 14.36 -3.87 7.10
N LEU A 185 13.25 -3.47 6.51
CA LEU A 185 13.14 -2.33 5.64
C LEU A 185 12.33 -1.27 6.39
N CYS A 186 12.89 -0.06 6.49
CA CYS A 186 12.24 1.07 7.13
C CYS A 186 11.94 2.13 6.08
N ILE A 187 10.68 2.49 5.93
CA ILE A 187 10.22 3.55 5.04
C ILE A 187 9.76 4.71 5.90
N GLN A 188 10.41 5.85 5.76
CA GLN A 188 10.00 7.10 6.40
C GLN A 188 9.29 7.96 5.36
N ASN A 189 8.07 8.32 5.65
CA ASN A 189 7.20 9.06 4.75
C ASN A 189 6.97 10.48 5.26
N THR A 190 7.00 11.44 4.35
CA THR A 190 6.57 12.81 4.58
C THR A 190 5.56 13.20 3.50
N LEU A 191 4.38 13.63 3.91
CA LEU A 191 3.35 14.18 3.03
C LEU A 191 3.58 15.69 2.88
N ASN A 192 3.62 16.16 1.65
CA ASN A 192 3.77 17.56 1.29
C ASN A 192 2.65 17.95 0.31
N SER A 193 2.41 19.25 0.16
CA SER A 193 1.44 19.76 -0.79
C SER A 193 2.01 20.91 -1.61
N ASN A 194 1.65 20.98 -2.90
CA ASN A 194 1.93 22.13 -3.76
C ASN A 194 1.02 23.32 -3.44
N ASP A 195 -0.08 23.10 -2.72
CA ASP A 195 -0.97 24.14 -2.21
C ASP A 195 -0.47 24.64 -0.85
N LYS A 196 -0.19 25.94 -0.74
CA LYS A 196 0.38 26.55 0.48
C LYS A 196 -0.54 26.45 1.70
N GLU A 197 -1.85 26.50 1.51
CA GLU A 197 -2.80 26.36 2.61
C GLU A 197 -2.89 24.91 3.07
N ALA A 198 -2.92 23.96 2.13
CA ALA A 198 -2.87 22.54 2.45
C ALA A 198 -1.56 22.18 3.16
N GLU A 199 -0.42 22.69 2.70
CA GLU A 199 0.89 22.46 3.35
C GLU A 199 0.88 22.99 4.79
N LYS A 200 0.37 24.19 5.01
CA LYS A 200 0.21 24.77 6.35
C LYS A 200 -0.69 23.93 7.26
N ILE A 201 -1.79 23.40 6.71
CA ILE A 201 -2.68 22.51 7.46
C ILE A 201 -1.94 21.22 7.84
N LEU A 202 -1.19 20.61 6.92
CA LEU A 202 -0.37 19.41 7.21
C LEU A 202 0.67 19.67 8.31
N GLU A 203 1.26 20.86 8.37
CA GLU A 203 2.26 21.23 9.37
C GLU A 203 1.67 21.54 10.75
N GLN A 204 0.54 22.20 10.79
CA GLN A 204 -0.05 22.76 12.02
C GLN A 204 -1.02 21.84 12.74
N GLN A 205 -1.48 20.77 12.09
CA GLN A 205 -2.51 19.94 12.68
C GLN A 205 -2.00 19.15 13.88
N VAL A 206 -2.50 19.52 15.05
CA VAL A 206 -2.38 18.72 16.26
C VAL A 206 -3.29 17.52 16.12
N THR A 207 -2.72 16.35 16.05
CA THR A 207 -3.47 15.14 15.84
C THR A 207 -3.85 14.50 17.18
N PRO A 208 -5.12 14.11 17.36
CA PRO A 208 -5.55 13.47 18.59
C PRO A 208 -4.79 12.15 18.78
N GLN A 209 -4.33 11.92 20.01
CA GLN A 209 -3.73 10.65 20.38
C GLN A 209 -4.82 9.57 20.48
N LEU A 210 -4.48 8.35 20.12
CA LEU A 210 -5.37 7.19 20.24
C LEU A 210 -5.38 6.71 21.70
N THR A 211 -6.50 6.87 22.40
CA THR A 211 -6.58 6.59 23.86
C THR A 211 -7.82 5.81 24.28
N HIS A 212 -8.91 5.83 23.50
CA HIS A 212 -10.21 5.26 23.90
C HIS A 212 -10.22 3.74 23.93
N PHE A 213 -9.59 3.10 22.95
CA PHE A 213 -9.62 1.63 22.79
C PHE A 213 -8.30 0.96 23.11
N GLU A 214 -7.36 1.68 23.72
CA GLU A 214 -6.04 1.16 24.05
C GLU A 214 -6.10 -0.12 24.89
N SER A 215 -6.94 -0.15 25.91
CA SER A 215 -7.11 -1.29 26.82
C SER A 215 -7.66 -2.55 26.12
N PHE A 216 -8.22 -2.41 24.94
CA PHE A 216 -8.78 -3.49 24.15
C PHE A 216 -7.80 -4.08 23.12
N ILE A 217 -6.64 -3.45 22.93
CA ILE A 217 -5.66 -3.91 21.94
C ILE A 217 -5.06 -5.24 22.37
N ASN A 218 -5.24 -6.26 21.55
CA ASN A 218 -4.61 -7.56 21.73
C ASN A 218 -3.45 -7.75 20.75
N THR A 219 -2.23 -7.57 21.23
CA THR A 219 -1.01 -7.74 20.43
C THR A 219 -0.80 -9.16 19.89
N ASN A 220 -1.61 -10.14 20.37
CA ASN A 220 -1.61 -11.50 19.82
C ASN A 220 -2.44 -11.64 18.54
N ASN A 221 -3.19 -10.63 18.14
CA ASN A 221 -3.91 -10.63 16.87
C ASN A 221 -2.97 -10.61 15.67
N GLY A 222 -3.43 -11.19 14.56
CA GLY A 222 -2.70 -11.21 13.30
C GLY A 222 -2.71 -9.86 12.61
N ILE A 223 -3.84 -9.12 12.69
CA ILE A 223 -3.96 -7.76 12.18
C ILE A 223 -4.53 -6.87 13.29
N ILE A 224 -3.93 -5.71 13.45
CA ILE A 224 -4.44 -4.62 14.29
C ILE A 224 -4.43 -3.36 13.42
N LEU A 225 -5.58 -2.70 13.31
CA LEU A 225 -5.70 -1.39 12.68
C LEU A 225 -6.38 -0.44 13.68
N TYR A 226 -5.69 0.59 14.10
CA TYR A 226 -6.18 1.57 15.05
C TYR A 226 -5.98 2.96 14.44
N MET A 227 -7.06 3.74 14.32
CA MET A 227 -7.03 5.05 13.68
C MET A 227 -8.05 6.01 14.27
N HIS A 228 -7.81 7.30 14.05
CA HIS A 228 -8.82 8.34 14.18
C HIS A 228 -9.41 8.61 12.79
N THR A 229 -10.74 8.52 12.64
CA THR A 229 -11.39 8.65 11.34
C THR A 229 -12.79 9.25 11.45
N TYR A 230 -13.30 9.70 10.30
CA TYR A 230 -14.67 10.15 10.09
C TYR A 230 -15.34 9.22 9.09
N GLY A 231 -16.56 8.78 9.42
CA GLY A 231 -17.26 7.76 8.67
C GLY A 231 -17.55 8.14 7.22
N GLU A 232 -17.88 9.39 6.93
CA GLU A 232 -18.08 9.86 5.55
C GLU A 232 -16.80 9.74 4.71
N LYS A 233 -15.66 10.15 5.27
CA LYS A 233 -14.36 10.02 4.62
C LYS A 233 -13.98 8.56 4.41
N LEU A 234 -14.15 7.74 5.45
CA LEU A 234 -13.88 6.30 5.38
C LEU A 234 -14.74 5.65 4.28
N LEU A 235 -16.04 5.95 4.23
CA LEU A 235 -16.95 5.42 3.23
C LEU A 235 -16.57 5.84 1.82
N HIS A 236 -16.21 7.12 1.63
CA HIS A 236 -15.76 7.64 0.33
C HIS A 236 -14.53 6.86 -0.18
N ILE A 237 -13.51 6.73 0.67
CA ILE A 237 -12.26 6.04 0.32
C ILE A 237 -12.49 4.53 0.06
N LEU A 238 -13.30 3.87 0.90
CA LEU A 238 -13.61 2.45 0.69
C LEU A 238 -14.37 2.19 -0.62
N ARG A 239 -15.20 3.15 -1.06
CA ARG A 239 -15.93 3.04 -2.33
C ARG A 239 -15.05 3.21 -3.59
N GLU A 240 -13.85 3.76 -3.46
CA GLU A 240 -12.90 3.80 -4.57
C GLU A 240 -12.41 2.41 -4.95
N ASP A 241 -12.27 1.49 -3.98
CA ASP A 241 -11.90 0.11 -4.25
C ASP A 241 -13.11 -0.70 -4.75
N PRO A 242 -13.02 -1.35 -5.95
CA PRO A 242 -14.13 -2.12 -6.52
C PRO A 242 -14.62 -3.27 -5.61
N ASN A 243 -13.71 -3.92 -4.87
CA ASN A 243 -14.06 -5.06 -4.00
C ASN A 243 -14.84 -4.59 -2.77
N PHE A 244 -14.37 -3.52 -2.11
CA PHE A 244 -15.10 -2.91 -0.99
C PHE A 244 -16.44 -2.36 -1.42
N ARG A 245 -16.51 -1.71 -2.58
CA ARG A 245 -17.77 -1.21 -3.15
C ARG A 245 -18.77 -2.34 -3.39
N ALA A 246 -18.34 -3.46 -3.97
CA ALA A 246 -19.19 -4.63 -4.18
C ALA A 246 -19.65 -5.25 -2.84
N MET A 247 -18.76 -5.35 -1.86
CA MET A 247 -19.09 -5.83 -0.51
C MET A 247 -20.13 -4.94 0.17
N LEU A 248 -19.94 -3.62 0.18
CA LEU A 248 -20.91 -2.66 0.75
C LEU A 248 -22.27 -2.73 0.05
N ALA A 249 -22.28 -2.83 -1.29
CA ALA A 249 -23.51 -2.99 -2.05
C ALA A 249 -24.27 -4.28 -1.68
N GLY A 250 -23.55 -5.36 -1.41
CA GLY A 250 -24.13 -6.61 -0.91
C GLY A 250 -24.73 -6.46 0.50
N MET A 251 -24.02 -5.81 1.42
CA MET A 251 -24.49 -5.55 2.78
C MET A 251 -25.73 -4.63 2.79
N ASN A 252 -25.74 -3.58 1.98
CA ASN A 252 -26.83 -2.60 1.87
C ASN A 252 -28.15 -3.19 1.33
N GLN A 253 -28.15 -4.45 0.85
CA GLN A 253 -29.39 -5.14 0.51
C GLN A 253 -30.20 -5.57 1.74
N VAL A 254 -29.61 -5.60 2.90
CA VAL A 254 -30.25 -6.08 4.14
C VAL A 254 -30.11 -5.11 5.30
N ILE A 255 -28.90 -4.63 5.52
CA ILE A 255 -28.56 -3.62 6.52
C ILE A 255 -28.00 -2.39 5.78
N ASP A 256 -28.27 -1.20 6.28
CA ASP A 256 -27.65 0.01 5.77
C ASP A 256 -26.24 0.16 6.36
N ALA A 257 -25.29 -0.56 5.75
CA ALA A 257 -23.89 -0.52 6.15
C ALA A 257 -23.28 0.89 6.00
N ASP A 258 -23.74 1.64 5.01
CA ASP A 258 -23.35 3.03 4.79
C ASP A 258 -23.77 3.92 5.98
N LEU A 259 -24.99 3.76 6.49
CA LEU A 259 -25.48 4.51 7.63
C LEU A 259 -24.67 4.20 8.90
N ILE A 260 -24.30 2.92 9.11
CA ILE A 260 -23.45 2.52 10.22
C ILE A 260 -22.06 3.18 10.09
N LEU A 261 -21.44 3.08 8.93
CA LEU A 261 -20.12 3.67 8.69
C LEU A 261 -20.13 5.19 8.86
N ARG A 262 -21.13 5.90 8.31
CA ARG A 262 -21.30 7.35 8.48
C ARG A 262 -21.42 7.80 9.93
N SER A 263 -21.93 6.92 10.78
CA SER A 263 -22.06 7.24 12.21
C SER A 263 -20.73 7.24 12.95
N ILE A 264 -19.64 6.69 12.37
CA ILE A 264 -18.31 6.66 12.99
C ILE A 264 -17.73 8.07 13.03
N LYS A 265 -17.26 8.50 14.21
CA LYS A 265 -16.56 9.77 14.40
C LYS A 265 -15.60 9.65 15.58
N GLY A 266 -14.31 9.63 15.28
CA GLY A 266 -13.28 9.51 16.29
C GLY A 266 -12.43 8.24 16.10
N GLU A 267 -12.11 7.60 17.20
CA GLU A 267 -11.24 6.42 17.17
C GLU A 267 -11.98 5.16 16.70
N ALA A 268 -11.28 4.35 15.91
CA ALA A 268 -11.73 3.05 15.46
C ALA A 268 -10.60 2.03 15.59
N LEU A 269 -10.91 0.86 16.13
CA LEU A 269 -10.00 -0.26 16.32
C LEU A 269 -10.57 -1.51 15.64
N LEU A 270 -9.92 -1.98 14.59
CA LEU A 270 -10.18 -3.27 13.97
C LEU A 270 -9.08 -4.25 14.35
N GLN A 271 -9.48 -5.42 14.84
CA GLN A 271 -8.56 -6.49 15.16
C GLN A 271 -9.02 -7.78 14.47
N ILE A 272 -8.11 -8.47 13.80
CA ILE A 272 -8.34 -9.78 13.20
C ILE A 272 -7.37 -10.76 13.85
N GLN A 273 -7.90 -11.80 14.48
CA GLN A 273 -7.09 -12.75 15.21
C GLN A 273 -6.34 -13.70 14.27
N ASN A 274 -7.07 -14.37 13.41
CA ASN A 274 -6.54 -15.29 12.41
C ASN A 274 -7.53 -15.45 11.26
N PHE A 275 -7.05 -15.96 10.15
CA PHE A 275 -7.87 -16.52 9.09
C PHE A 275 -8.01 -18.02 9.40
N SER A 276 -9.14 -18.43 9.99
CA SER A 276 -9.47 -19.84 10.17
C SER A 276 -9.93 -20.45 8.85
N GLU A 277 -10.07 -21.79 8.81
CA GLU A 277 -10.66 -22.51 7.66
C GLU A 277 -12.13 -22.09 7.39
N SER A 278 -12.77 -21.36 8.33
CA SER A 278 -14.05 -20.73 8.14
C SER A 278 -13.92 -19.53 7.20
N GLU A 279 -14.90 -19.33 6.33
CA GLU A 279 -14.93 -18.24 5.32
C GLU A 279 -14.84 -16.83 5.95
N VAL A 280 -15.09 -16.67 7.25
CA VAL A 280 -14.99 -15.39 7.96
C VAL A 280 -13.93 -15.47 9.05
N PRO A 281 -12.96 -14.53 9.04
CA PRO A 281 -11.96 -14.45 10.09
C PRO A 281 -12.60 -14.08 11.45
N THR A 282 -11.98 -14.53 12.54
CA THR A 282 -12.33 -14.03 13.87
C THR A 282 -11.88 -12.58 14.00
N PHE A 283 -12.83 -11.65 14.16
CA PHE A 283 -12.52 -10.23 14.24
C PHE A 283 -13.34 -9.50 15.30
N THR A 284 -12.85 -8.34 15.71
CA THR A 284 -13.55 -7.30 16.47
C THR A 284 -13.33 -5.94 15.84
N LEU A 285 -14.40 -5.17 15.71
CA LEU A 285 -14.38 -3.74 15.33
C LEU A 285 -15.01 -2.95 16.47
N GLN A 286 -14.26 -1.99 16.99
CA GLN A 286 -14.73 -1.00 17.96
C GLN A 286 -14.60 0.38 17.33
N ALA A 287 -15.59 1.25 17.49
CA ALA A 287 -15.54 2.60 16.97
C ALA A 287 -16.32 3.58 17.82
N GLN A 288 -15.83 4.81 17.93
CA GLN A 288 -16.61 5.94 18.46
C GLN A 288 -17.66 6.37 17.44
N LEU A 289 -18.82 6.75 17.94
CA LEU A 289 -19.98 7.16 17.14
C LEU A 289 -20.32 8.62 17.39
N ALA A 290 -20.65 9.35 16.31
CA ALA A 290 -21.27 10.67 16.40
C ALA A 290 -22.74 10.59 16.89
N ASN A 291 -23.43 9.51 16.51
CA ASN A 291 -24.81 9.22 16.85
C ASN A 291 -25.09 7.72 16.71
N GLN A 292 -26.27 7.29 17.15
CA GLN A 292 -26.72 5.91 17.07
C GLN A 292 -28.01 5.76 16.27
N ASN A 293 -28.31 6.69 15.37
CA ASN A 293 -29.58 6.73 14.62
C ASN A 293 -29.83 5.48 13.78
N PHE A 294 -28.76 4.78 13.37
CA PHE A 294 -28.88 3.49 12.67
C PHE A 294 -29.58 2.41 13.52
N MET A 295 -29.56 2.51 14.86
CA MET A 295 -30.22 1.55 15.74
C MET A 295 -31.74 1.56 15.54
N GLU A 296 -32.34 2.70 15.18
CA GLU A 296 -33.76 2.83 14.88
C GLU A 296 -34.18 2.03 13.63
N LYS A 297 -33.24 1.69 12.77
CA LYS A 297 -33.49 0.92 11.53
C LYS A 297 -33.49 -0.59 11.76
N PHE A 298 -33.09 -1.08 12.92
CA PHE A 298 -33.00 -2.53 13.16
C PHE A 298 -34.34 -3.28 12.99
N PRO A 299 -35.52 -2.77 13.38
CA PRO A 299 -36.79 -3.43 13.09
C PRO A 299 -37.05 -3.63 11.58
N ASP A 300 -36.65 -2.68 10.75
CA ASP A 300 -36.79 -2.77 9.31
C ASP A 300 -35.78 -3.75 8.71
N TRP A 301 -34.55 -3.76 9.23
CA TRP A 301 -33.53 -4.74 8.84
C TRP A 301 -33.91 -6.16 9.23
N GLN A 302 -34.54 -6.37 10.39
CA GLN A 302 -35.07 -7.68 10.78
C GLN A 302 -36.14 -8.18 9.80
N LYS A 303 -37.08 -7.31 9.38
CA LYS A 303 -38.07 -7.65 8.35
C LYS A 303 -37.42 -7.99 7.01
N SER A 304 -36.38 -7.25 6.62
CA SER A 304 -35.62 -7.47 5.40
C SER A 304 -34.86 -8.80 5.44
N ALA A 305 -34.24 -9.12 6.57
CA ALA A 305 -33.52 -10.38 6.80
C ALA A 305 -34.46 -11.59 6.70
N GLN A 306 -35.69 -11.51 7.24
CA GLN A 306 -36.69 -12.57 7.15
C GLN A 306 -37.07 -12.96 5.72
N LYS A 307 -36.89 -12.04 4.75
CA LYS A 307 -37.14 -12.32 3.33
C LYS A 307 -35.97 -13.06 2.65
N LYS A 308 -34.85 -13.19 3.33
CA LYS A 308 -33.65 -13.86 2.81
C LYS A 308 -33.54 -15.25 3.43
N LYS A 309 -33.28 -16.26 2.60
CA LYS A 309 -32.98 -17.61 3.05
C LYS A 309 -31.67 -17.58 3.83
N ASP A 310 -31.61 -18.25 4.97
CA ASP A 310 -30.43 -18.43 5.78
C ASP A 310 -29.88 -17.13 6.44
N MET A 311 -30.73 -16.10 6.63
CA MET A 311 -30.37 -14.87 7.33
C MET A 311 -31.38 -14.53 8.43
N PHE A 312 -30.87 -14.15 9.59
CA PHE A 312 -31.71 -13.60 10.67
C PHE A 312 -30.98 -12.53 11.47
N ILE A 313 -31.77 -11.62 12.03
CA ILE A 313 -31.32 -10.59 12.99
C ILE A 313 -32.21 -10.75 14.22
N ARG A 314 -31.60 -11.01 15.37
CA ARG A 314 -32.29 -11.20 16.65
C ARG A 314 -31.78 -10.21 17.69
N PRO A 315 -32.64 -9.57 18.48
CA PRO A 315 -32.21 -8.78 19.62
C PRO A 315 -31.55 -9.69 20.67
N THR A 316 -30.55 -9.16 21.34
CA THR A 316 -29.90 -9.75 22.53
C THR A 316 -30.01 -8.77 23.70
N HIS A 317 -29.52 -9.12 24.86
CA HIS A 317 -29.51 -8.22 26.01
C HIS A 317 -28.69 -6.95 25.76
N GLU A 318 -27.61 -7.06 24.98
CA GLU A 318 -26.64 -5.96 24.76
C GLU A 318 -26.67 -5.40 23.33
N GLY A 319 -27.55 -5.88 22.45
CA GLY A 319 -27.59 -5.41 21.05
C GLY A 319 -28.27 -6.39 20.12
N TYR A 320 -27.60 -6.81 19.05
CA TYR A 320 -28.14 -7.68 18.02
C TYR A 320 -27.18 -8.81 17.64
N HIS A 321 -27.76 -10.00 17.48
CA HIS A 321 -27.10 -11.14 16.84
C HIS A 321 -27.58 -11.24 15.40
N ILE A 322 -26.64 -11.14 14.46
CA ILE A 322 -26.85 -11.23 13.02
C ILE A 322 -26.25 -12.56 12.56
N SER A 323 -27.04 -13.37 11.89
CA SER A 323 -26.54 -14.62 11.28
C SER A 323 -26.84 -14.62 9.79
N TYR A 324 -25.86 -15.01 9.02
CA TYR A 324 -25.97 -15.24 7.58
C TYR A 324 -25.25 -16.54 7.24
N LYS A 325 -26.02 -17.55 6.75
CA LYS A 325 -25.53 -18.92 6.59
C LYS A 325 -24.97 -19.42 7.92
N ASN A 326 -23.69 -19.84 7.94
CA ASN A 326 -22.99 -20.33 9.13
C ASN A 326 -22.15 -19.24 9.82
N GLN A 327 -22.31 -17.99 9.42
CA GLN A 327 -21.53 -16.86 9.96
C GLN A 327 -22.38 -16.12 11.01
N HIS A 328 -21.74 -15.76 12.12
CA HIS A 328 -22.39 -15.09 13.23
C HIS A 328 -21.67 -13.78 13.53
N PHE A 329 -22.45 -12.72 13.73
CA PHE A 329 -21.95 -11.39 14.09
C PHE A 329 -22.76 -10.85 15.26
N PHE A 330 -22.07 -10.23 16.19
CA PHE A 330 -22.65 -9.61 17.37
C PHE A 330 -22.39 -8.11 17.28
N LEU A 331 -23.47 -7.34 17.24
CA LEU A 331 -23.42 -5.89 17.15
C LEU A 331 -24.00 -5.31 18.44
N ASN A 332 -23.22 -4.47 19.09
CA ASN A 332 -23.64 -3.66 20.22
C ASN A 332 -23.38 -2.18 19.91
N ALA A 333 -24.31 -1.29 20.25
CA ALA A 333 -24.10 0.13 20.16
C ALA A 333 -24.69 0.79 21.42
N GLY A 334 -23.82 1.39 22.21
CA GLY A 334 -24.18 2.06 23.46
C GLY A 334 -23.11 3.08 23.84
N ASN A 335 -23.47 4.12 24.60
CA ASN A 335 -22.55 5.15 25.08
C ASN A 335 -21.70 5.79 23.95
N ASN A 336 -22.27 6.00 22.79
CA ASN A 336 -21.60 6.50 21.59
C ASN A 336 -20.42 5.63 21.11
N GLN A 337 -20.51 4.33 21.36
CA GLN A 337 -19.54 3.33 20.90
C GLN A 337 -20.26 2.24 20.12
N LEU A 338 -19.64 1.78 19.05
CA LEU A 338 -19.99 0.60 18.28
C LEU A 338 -19.04 -0.53 18.64
N LEU A 339 -19.59 -1.72 18.80
CA LEU A 339 -18.85 -2.94 18.90
C LEU A 339 -19.46 -3.96 17.93
N LEU A 340 -18.67 -4.46 16.99
CA LEU A 340 -19.03 -5.53 16.08
C LEU A 340 -18.00 -6.65 16.20
N SER A 341 -18.45 -7.86 16.43
CA SER A 341 -17.58 -9.02 16.60
C SER A 341 -18.13 -10.26 15.93
N SER A 342 -17.25 -11.14 15.47
CA SER A 342 -17.60 -12.51 15.06
C SER A 342 -17.76 -13.48 16.23
N ASN A 343 -17.45 -13.07 17.48
CA ASN A 343 -17.60 -13.86 18.70
C ASN A 343 -18.59 -13.22 19.66
N ALA A 344 -19.44 -14.05 20.31
CA ALA A 344 -20.39 -13.59 21.33
C ALA A 344 -19.71 -13.04 22.60
N GLN A 345 -18.56 -13.58 22.95
CA GLN A 345 -17.78 -13.13 24.10
C GLN A 345 -16.53 -12.40 23.63
N ILE A 346 -16.50 -11.10 23.86
CA ILE A 346 -15.31 -10.31 23.61
C ILE A 346 -14.45 -10.41 24.85
N GLN A 347 -13.40 -11.21 24.76
CA GLN A 347 -12.37 -11.22 25.79
C GLN A 347 -11.54 -9.93 25.63
N CYS A 348 -11.68 -9.02 26.58
CA CYS A 348 -10.75 -7.91 26.75
C CYS A 348 -9.50 -8.43 27.47
N PRO A 349 -8.43 -8.76 26.77
CA PRO A 349 -7.21 -9.15 27.45
C PRO A 349 -6.71 -7.94 28.24
N LYS A 350 -6.28 -8.16 29.48
CA LYS A 350 -5.50 -7.15 30.22
C LYS A 350 -4.14 -7.04 29.54
N VAL A 351 -4.02 -6.16 28.55
CA VAL A 351 -2.77 -5.94 27.84
C VAL A 351 -1.93 -4.93 28.60
N LYS A 352 -0.65 -5.26 28.79
CA LYS A 352 0.36 -4.29 29.21
C LYS A 352 0.46 -3.21 28.12
N ASN A 353 0.38 -1.96 28.53
CA ASN A 353 0.49 -0.76 27.70
C ASN A 353 1.48 -0.93 26.55
N SER A 354 1.04 -0.65 25.32
CA SER A 354 1.89 -0.55 24.15
C SER A 354 2.14 0.94 23.85
N PRO A 355 3.19 1.56 24.46
CA PRO A 355 3.41 3.02 24.37
C PRO A 355 3.57 3.52 22.94
N HIS A 356 3.95 2.64 22.01
CA HIS A 356 4.13 3.00 20.60
C HIS A 356 2.83 3.24 19.84
N ILE A 357 1.74 2.59 20.23
CA ILE A 357 0.43 2.75 19.58
C ILE A 357 -0.18 4.08 19.99
N MET A 358 -0.04 4.46 21.24
CA MET A 358 -0.63 5.66 21.85
C MET A 358 -0.11 6.98 21.25
N GLN A 359 1.11 6.99 20.71
CA GLN A 359 1.73 8.17 20.11
C GLN A 359 1.42 8.32 18.61
N SER A 360 0.52 7.50 18.10
CA SER A 360 0.16 7.48 16.68
C SER A 360 -1.26 8.00 16.47
N VAL A 361 -1.49 8.58 15.31
CA VAL A 361 -2.82 8.94 14.78
C VAL A 361 -3.47 7.77 14.12
N THR A 362 -2.62 7.00 13.46
CA THR A 362 -2.97 5.75 12.79
C THR A 362 -1.87 4.76 13.06
N TYR A 363 -2.27 3.58 13.47
CA TYR A 363 -1.40 2.45 13.70
C TYR A 363 -1.96 1.23 12.97
N MET A 364 -1.10 0.50 12.27
CA MET A 364 -1.44 -0.79 11.71
C MET A 364 -0.29 -1.77 11.96
N SER A 365 -0.63 -2.98 12.37
CA SER A 365 0.33 -4.08 12.38
C SER A 365 -0.25 -5.32 11.73
N ILE A 366 0.58 -6.03 10.97
CA ILE A 366 0.27 -7.32 10.37
C ILE A 366 1.35 -8.29 10.81
N ASN A 367 0.96 -9.36 11.50
CA ASN A 367 1.84 -10.44 11.89
C ASN A 367 1.55 -11.66 11.00
N PHE A 368 2.40 -11.89 10.03
CA PHE A 368 2.21 -12.96 9.06
C PHE A 368 2.30 -14.35 9.68
N ASP A 369 3.12 -14.55 10.73
CA ASP A 369 3.20 -15.83 11.43
C ASP A 369 1.88 -16.23 12.09
N LYS A 370 1.15 -15.25 12.63
CA LYS A 370 -0.13 -15.49 13.27
C LYS A 370 -1.27 -15.70 12.28
N LEU A 371 -1.23 -14.99 11.16
CA LEU A 371 -2.24 -15.12 10.11
C LEU A 371 -2.22 -16.50 9.43
N TRP A 372 -1.02 -17.10 9.28
CA TRP A 372 -0.86 -18.30 8.44
C TRP A 372 -0.71 -19.61 9.22
N ARG A 373 -0.48 -19.59 10.51
CA ARG A 373 -0.36 -20.84 11.32
C ARG A 373 -1.60 -21.73 11.29
N SER A 374 -2.74 -21.18 10.90
CA SER A 374 -4.02 -21.91 10.83
C SER A 374 -4.40 -22.39 9.41
N SER A 375 -3.64 -22.05 8.39
CA SER A 375 -4.06 -22.25 6.98
C SER A 375 -3.35 -23.38 6.25
N THR A 376 -2.91 -24.43 6.97
CA THR A 376 -2.22 -25.59 6.35
C THR A 376 -3.07 -26.38 5.33
N ASN A 377 -4.39 -26.10 5.24
CA ASN A 377 -5.33 -26.83 4.36
C ASN A 377 -6.03 -25.97 3.29
N ILE A 378 -5.62 -24.72 3.07
CA ILE A 378 -6.24 -23.91 2.00
C ILE A 378 -5.84 -24.50 0.65
N GLN A 379 -6.84 -24.96 -0.11
CA GLN A 379 -6.66 -25.42 -1.50
C GLN A 379 -5.94 -24.35 -2.33
N LYS A 380 -4.87 -24.79 -3.01
CA LYS A 380 -3.94 -23.95 -3.78
C LYS A 380 -4.64 -23.32 -5.00
N ASN A 381 -5.24 -22.14 -4.82
CA ASN A 381 -5.60 -21.28 -5.93
C ASN A 381 -4.41 -20.34 -6.25
N ASN A 382 -4.25 -19.92 -7.50
CA ASN A 382 -3.08 -19.12 -7.94
C ASN A 382 -2.86 -17.81 -7.16
N SER A 383 -3.90 -17.18 -6.64
CA SER A 383 -3.81 -15.99 -5.77
C SER A 383 -3.26 -16.32 -4.37
N THR A 384 -3.53 -17.51 -3.84
CA THR A 384 -2.97 -17.99 -2.56
C THR A 384 -1.46 -18.24 -2.65
N ASN A 385 -0.94 -18.67 -3.81
CA ASN A 385 0.48 -18.93 -4.00
C ASN A 385 1.32 -17.64 -3.90
N PHE A 386 0.83 -16.51 -4.42
CA PHE A 386 1.54 -15.23 -4.34
C PHE A 386 1.61 -14.71 -2.90
N ILE A 387 0.48 -14.71 -2.20
CA ILE A 387 0.41 -14.26 -0.81
C ILE A 387 1.22 -15.20 0.10
N GLN A 388 1.20 -16.52 -0.17
CA GLN A 388 2.00 -17.50 0.55
C GLN A 388 3.50 -17.27 0.34
N SER A 389 3.94 -17.01 -0.89
CA SER A 389 5.36 -16.74 -1.19
C SER A 389 5.87 -15.46 -0.51
N ILE A 390 5.01 -14.43 -0.38
CA ILE A 390 5.33 -13.22 0.39
C ILE A 390 5.39 -13.53 1.88
N SER A 391 4.43 -14.28 2.42
CA SER A 391 4.36 -14.63 3.83
C SER A 391 5.52 -15.53 4.28
N GLU A 392 6.09 -16.32 3.37
CA GLU A 392 7.30 -17.11 3.65
C GLU A 392 8.54 -16.25 3.89
N GLN A 393 8.58 -15.04 3.34
CA GLN A 393 9.71 -14.11 3.46
C GLN A 393 9.47 -13.02 4.53
N LEU A 394 8.21 -12.63 4.74
CA LEU A 394 7.85 -11.57 5.67
C LEU A 394 7.46 -12.15 7.04
N LYS A 395 7.98 -11.54 8.10
CA LYS A 395 7.60 -11.82 9.48
C LYS A 395 6.45 -10.92 9.92
N SER A 396 6.62 -9.61 9.75
CA SER A 396 5.60 -8.62 10.13
C SER A 396 5.76 -7.32 9.36
N LEU A 397 4.66 -6.54 9.31
CA LEU A 397 4.63 -5.16 8.83
C LEU A 397 4.02 -4.29 9.93
N GLU A 398 4.60 -3.12 10.16
CA GLU A 398 4.10 -2.13 11.11
C GLU A 398 4.08 -0.75 10.45
N PHE A 399 2.91 -0.10 10.43
CA PHE A 399 2.71 1.27 9.99
C PHE A 399 2.37 2.16 11.19
N LYS A 400 3.00 3.32 11.27
CA LYS A 400 2.79 4.31 12.32
C LYS A 400 2.73 5.71 11.71
N ALA A 401 1.61 6.39 11.81
CA ALA A 401 1.52 7.80 11.51
C ALA A 401 1.62 8.60 12.81
N LYS A 402 2.67 9.39 12.97
CA LYS A 402 2.86 10.26 14.14
C LYS A 402 1.95 11.48 14.12
N ASN A 403 1.65 11.96 12.94
CA ASN A 403 0.74 13.05 12.64
C ASN A 403 0.27 12.93 11.19
N CYS A 404 -0.48 13.90 10.69
CA CYS A 404 -0.95 13.89 9.32
C CYS A 404 0.18 13.96 8.28
N LYS A 405 1.31 14.59 8.63
CA LYS A 405 2.44 14.80 7.72
C LYS A 405 3.43 13.65 7.70
N LYS A 406 3.70 12.99 8.84
CA LYS A 406 4.80 12.01 8.98
C LYS A 406 4.31 10.64 9.39
N SER A 407 4.77 9.63 8.66
CA SER A 407 4.53 8.22 8.98
C SER A 407 5.77 7.35 8.74
N THR A 408 5.76 6.16 9.32
CA THR A 408 6.81 5.15 9.13
C THR A 408 6.18 3.81 8.81
N ILE A 409 6.82 3.03 7.94
CA ILE A 409 6.50 1.63 7.69
C ILE A 409 7.74 0.81 7.99
N ASP A 410 7.62 -0.13 8.90
CA ASP A 410 8.64 -1.11 9.21
C ASP A 410 8.21 -2.48 8.69
N ILE A 411 9.00 -3.05 7.79
CA ILE A 411 8.78 -4.39 7.22
C ILE A 411 9.88 -5.29 7.73
N TYR A 412 9.51 -6.34 8.47
CA TYR A 412 10.46 -7.29 9.03
C TYR A 412 10.46 -8.57 8.21
N PHE A 413 11.66 -9.02 7.86
CA PHE A 413 11.91 -10.27 7.16
C PHE A 413 12.27 -11.40 8.15
N ARG A 414 12.15 -12.64 7.68
CA ARG A 414 12.55 -13.83 8.42
C ARG A 414 14.03 -14.09 8.33
#